data_966f2d5878cb309aab9097d7fa20c463
#
_entry.id   966f2d5878cb309aab9097d7fa20c463
#
_cell.length_a   1.000
_cell.length_b   1.000
_cell.length_c   1.000
_cell.angle_alpha   90.00
_cell.angle_beta   90.00
_cell.angle_gamma   90.00
#
_symmetry.space_group_name_H-M   'P 1'
#
loop_
_entity.id
_entity.type
_entity.pdbx_description
1 polymer ?
#
loop_
_entity_poly.entity_id
_entity_poly.type
_entity_poly.pdbx_seq_one_letter_code
_entity_poly.pdbx_strand_id
1 'polypeptide(L)'
;MTEPSQTIADIVIRERTRLQGFIRRRVPSTADAEDILQDVWYEFARACSLPEPIGQVGAWLFQVARNRIIDRGRRKREEVLDDDDNDDGYYLEQALPAIDSGPEAAYARARLLDAITAALDELPAHERDVFVAHELDGQSFKALALDTGVNVNTLLGWKRRAVLHLRARLQPMYDALFEMD
;
A
#
# COMPACT_ATOMS: atom_id res chain seq x y z
N MET A 1 20.36 25.75 -10.28
CA MET A 1 20.52 24.43 -10.92
C MET A 1 19.15 23.80 -10.94
N THR A 2 18.55 23.74 -12.11
CA THR A 2 17.20 23.16 -12.31
C THR A 2 17.33 21.66 -12.16
N GLU A 3 16.63 21.06 -11.20
CA GLU A 3 16.47 19.63 -11.07
C GLU A 3 15.98 19.05 -12.41
N PRO A 4 16.55 17.92 -12.89
CA PRO A 4 16.04 17.31 -14.11
C PRO A 4 14.62 16.87 -13.86
N SER A 5 13.68 17.49 -14.56
CA SER A 5 12.27 17.07 -14.59
C SER A 5 12.25 15.55 -14.84
N GLN A 6 11.93 14.79 -13.81
CA GLN A 6 11.74 13.34 -13.96
C GLN A 6 10.70 13.14 -15.06
N THR A 7 11.11 12.51 -16.14
CA THR A 7 10.20 12.22 -17.25
C THR A 7 9.14 11.22 -16.77
N ILE A 8 7.93 11.30 -17.29
CA ILE A 8 6.85 10.33 -17.04
C ILE A 8 7.38 8.90 -17.21
N ALA A 9 8.24 8.68 -18.21
CA ALA A 9 8.88 7.40 -18.48
C ALA A 9 9.74 6.90 -17.29
N ASP A 10 10.51 7.77 -16.66
CA ASP A 10 11.37 7.40 -15.52
C ASP A 10 10.53 6.99 -14.31
N ILE A 11 9.43 7.69 -14.07
CA ILE A 11 8.48 7.35 -13.00
C ILE A 11 7.83 6.00 -13.27
N VAL A 12 7.36 5.76 -14.49
CA VAL A 12 6.75 4.47 -14.88
C VAL A 12 7.73 3.33 -14.68
N ILE A 13 8.97 3.46 -15.12
CA ILE A 13 10.00 2.43 -14.98
C ILE A 13 10.25 2.12 -13.49
N ARG A 14 10.41 3.15 -12.67
CA ARG A 14 10.71 3.04 -11.26
C ARG A 14 9.59 2.37 -10.45
N GLU A 15 8.35 2.82 -10.67
CA GLU A 15 7.22 2.36 -9.86
C GLU A 15 6.56 1.08 -10.39
N ARG A 16 6.82 0.69 -11.65
CA ARG A 16 6.16 -0.45 -12.31
C ARG A 16 6.25 -1.75 -11.53
N THR A 17 7.44 -2.15 -11.14
CA THR A 17 7.67 -3.44 -10.47
C THR A 17 7.02 -3.47 -9.09
N ARG A 18 7.11 -2.37 -8.35
CA ARG A 18 6.50 -2.21 -7.03
C ARG A 18 4.98 -2.28 -7.12
N LEU A 19 4.41 -1.51 -8.03
CA LEU A 19 2.97 -1.44 -8.25
C LEU A 19 2.40 -2.78 -8.74
N GLN A 20 3.10 -3.45 -9.65
CA GLN A 20 2.73 -4.78 -10.13
C GLN A 20 2.74 -5.81 -8.99
N GLY A 21 3.76 -5.81 -8.15
CA GLY A 21 3.84 -6.66 -6.97
C GLY A 21 2.72 -6.40 -5.97
N PHE A 22 2.41 -5.12 -5.73
CA PHE A 22 1.31 -4.70 -4.87
C PHE A 22 -0.04 -5.23 -5.35
N ILE A 23 -0.35 -5.07 -6.65
CA ILE A 23 -1.62 -5.50 -7.23
C ILE A 23 -1.73 -7.03 -7.22
N ARG A 24 -0.66 -7.74 -7.65
CA ARG A 24 -0.66 -9.22 -7.72
C ARG A 24 -0.92 -9.91 -6.39
N ARG A 25 -0.46 -9.34 -5.27
CA ARG A 25 -0.73 -9.89 -3.94
C ARG A 25 -2.17 -9.74 -3.48
N ARG A 26 -2.95 -8.85 -4.10
CA ARG A 26 -4.31 -8.46 -3.66
C ARG A 26 -5.42 -8.90 -4.60
N VAL A 27 -5.08 -9.47 -5.75
CA VAL A 27 -6.07 -10.01 -6.70
C VAL A 27 -5.74 -11.46 -7.05
N PRO A 28 -6.76 -12.33 -7.13
CA PRO A 28 -6.55 -13.77 -7.33
C PRO A 28 -6.11 -14.13 -8.75
N SER A 29 -6.39 -13.29 -9.73
CA SER A 29 -6.14 -13.55 -11.16
C SER A 29 -5.02 -12.67 -11.69
N THR A 30 -4.07 -13.27 -12.41
CA THR A 30 -3.02 -12.55 -13.13
C THR A 30 -3.60 -11.59 -14.18
N ALA A 31 -4.66 -12.02 -14.89
CA ALA A 31 -5.35 -11.17 -15.86
C ALA A 31 -5.98 -9.95 -15.18
N ASP A 32 -6.61 -10.13 -14.01
CA ASP A 32 -7.16 -9.01 -13.23
C ASP A 32 -6.07 -8.04 -12.76
N ALA A 33 -4.90 -8.57 -12.37
CA ALA A 33 -3.78 -7.74 -11.99
C ALA A 33 -3.24 -6.90 -13.16
N GLU A 34 -3.16 -7.48 -14.34
CA GLU A 34 -2.72 -6.78 -15.55
C GLU A 34 -3.71 -5.70 -15.98
N ASP A 35 -5.01 -5.99 -15.93
CA ASP A 35 -6.05 -5.01 -16.23
C ASP A 35 -6.01 -3.82 -15.28
N ILE A 36 -5.90 -4.08 -13.96
CA ILE A 36 -5.79 -3.02 -12.97
C ILE A 36 -4.53 -2.19 -13.20
N LEU A 37 -3.41 -2.84 -13.51
CA LEU A 37 -2.15 -2.14 -13.79
C LEU A 37 -2.28 -1.22 -15.01
N GLN A 38 -2.96 -1.68 -16.08
CA GLN A 38 -3.24 -0.86 -17.26
C GLN A 38 -4.14 0.33 -16.91
N ASP A 39 -5.21 0.10 -16.14
CA ASP A 39 -6.10 1.17 -15.68
C ASP A 39 -5.36 2.24 -14.89
N VAL A 40 -4.44 1.84 -13.99
CA VAL A 40 -3.63 2.78 -13.21
C VAL A 40 -2.75 3.64 -14.11
N TRP A 41 -2.09 3.03 -15.11
CA TRP A 41 -1.24 3.77 -16.04
C TRP A 41 -2.05 4.69 -16.96
N TYR A 42 -3.25 4.29 -17.35
CA TYR A 42 -4.16 5.13 -18.10
C TYR A 42 -4.59 6.37 -17.32
N GLU A 43 -5.01 6.19 -16.06
CA GLU A 43 -5.36 7.30 -15.17
C GLU A 43 -4.18 8.22 -14.90
N PHE A 44 -2.97 7.66 -14.75
CA PHE A 44 -1.76 8.44 -14.58
C PHE A 44 -1.45 9.31 -15.80
N ALA A 45 -1.51 8.74 -17.01
CA ALA A 45 -1.30 9.49 -18.25
C ALA A 45 -2.34 10.61 -18.40
N ARG A 46 -3.59 10.33 -18.04
CA ARG A 46 -4.67 11.32 -18.03
C ARG A 46 -4.42 12.43 -17.02
N ALA A 47 -4.03 12.09 -15.79
CA ALA A 47 -3.73 13.06 -14.74
C ALA A 47 -2.54 13.96 -15.10
N CYS A 48 -1.50 13.43 -15.75
CA CYS A 48 -0.38 14.21 -16.27
C CYS A 48 -0.77 15.22 -17.38
N SER A 49 -1.93 15.02 -18.02
CA SER A 49 -2.44 15.95 -19.03
C SER A 49 -3.23 17.12 -18.42
N LEU A 50 -3.50 17.10 -17.12
CA LEU A 50 -4.19 18.18 -16.42
C LEU A 50 -3.19 19.25 -15.95
N PRO A 51 -3.63 20.51 -15.80
CA PRO A 51 -2.76 21.60 -15.40
C PRO A 51 -2.29 21.53 -13.95
N GLU A 52 -2.93 20.73 -13.12
CA GLU A 52 -2.56 20.53 -11.71
C GLU A 52 -1.50 19.42 -11.59
N PRO A 53 -0.30 19.72 -11.05
CA PRO A 53 0.73 18.70 -10.88
C PRO A 53 0.35 17.69 -9.79
N ILE A 54 0.65 16.41 -10.04
CA ILE A 54 0.53 15.37 -9.02
C ILE A 54 1.68 15.55 -8.03
N GLY A 55 1.38 15.91 -6.77
CA GLY A 55 2.39 16.21 -5.76
C GLY A 55 3.32 15.02 -5.47
N GLN A 56 2.76 13.86 -5.11
CA GLN A 56 3.51 12.63 -4.82
C GLN A 56 3.04 11.50 -5.74
N VAL A 57 3.72 11.33 -6.87
CA VAL A 57 3.31 10.39 -7.92
C VAL A 57 3.24 8.95 -7.42
N GLY A 58 4.23 8.50 -6.65
CA GLY A 58 4.24 7.15 -6.07
C GLY A 58 3.00 6.90 -5.21
N ALA A 59 2.73 7.74 -4.21
CA ALA A 59 1.56 7.63 -3.34
C ALA A 59 0.25 7.66 -4.13
N TRP A 60 0.16 8.55 -5.12
CA TRP A 60 -1.01 8.66 -5.99
C TRP A 60 -1.27 7.37 -6.80
N LEU A 61 -0.23 6.77 -7.39
CA LEU A 61 -0.32 5.52 -8.15
C LEU A 61 -0.85 4.37 -7.28
N PHE A 62 -0.34 4.21 -6.05
CA PHE A 62 -0.82 3.19 -5.13
C PHE A 62 -2.25 3.45 -4.66
N GLN A 63 -2.64 4.71 -4.46
CA GLN A 63 -4.02 5.08 -4.14
C GLN A 63 -4.99 4.71 -5.27
N VAL A 64 -4.63 5.00 -6.52
CA VAL A 64 -5.44 4.62 -7.69
C VAL A 64 -5.53 3.11 -7.80
N ALA A 65 -4.41 2.38 -7.65
CA ALA A 65 -4.39 0.92 -7.69
C ALA A 65 -5.31 0.32 -6.61
N ARG A 66 -5.25 0.83 -5.39
CA ARG A 66 -6.12 0.43 -4.29
C ARG A 66 -7.60 0.61 -4.65
N ASN A 67 -7.97 1.79 -5.13
CA ASN A 67 -9.35 2.07 -5.52
C ASN A 67 -9.83 1.09 -6.60
N ARG A 68 -8.98 0.78 -7.60
CA ARG A 68 -9.30 -0.19 -8.65
C ARG A 68 -9.46 -1.62 -8.12
N ILE A 69 -8.62 -2.03 -7.17
CA ILE A 69 -8.73 -3.34 -6.50
C ILE A 69 -10.07 -3.44 -5.74
N ILE A 70 -10.42 -2.41 -4.97
CA ILE A 70 -11.68 -2.36 -4.22
C ILE A 70 -12.88 -2.38 -5.16
N ASP A 71 -12.88 -1.54 -6.20
CA ASP A 71 -13.97 -1.48 -7.19
C ASP A 71 -14.16 -2.84 -7.90
N ARG A 72 -13.06 -3.52 -8.22
CA ARG A 72 -13.12 -4.84 -8.85
C ARG A 72 -13.63 -5.91 -7.88
N GLY A 73 -13.17 -5.88 -6.64
CA GLY A 73 -13.70 -6.73 -5.58
C GLY A 73 -15.19 -6.52 -5.35
N ARG A 74 -15.63 -5.27 -5.33
CA ARG A 74 -17.05 -4.90 -5.19
C ARG A 74 -17.90 -5.38 -6.36
N ARG A 75 -17.47 -5.22 -7.62
CA ARG A 75 -18.17 -5.76 -8.80
C ARG A 75 -18.28 -7.28 -8.77
N LYS A 76 -17.21 -7.96 -8.35
CA LYS A 76 -17.20 -9.43 -8.22
C LYS A 76 -18.10 -9.92 -7.07
N ARG A 77 -18.35 -9.09 -6.05
CA ARG A 77 -19.29 -9.34 -4.94
C ARG A 77 -20.75 -9.23 -5.37
N GLU A 78 -21.09 -8.31 -6.25
CA GLU A 78 -22.44 -8.22 -6.81
C GLU A 78 -22.81 -9.48 -7.59
N GLU A 79 -21.81 -10.26 -8.05
CA GLU A 79 -21.97 -11.57 -8.68
C GLU A 79 -21.92 -12.75 -7.70
N VAL A 80 -21.35 -12.58 -6.51
CA VAL A 80 -21.21 -13.63 -5.47
C VAL A 80 -21.46 -12.98 -4.10
N LEU A 81 -22.64 -13.21 -3.55
CA LEU A 81 -22.98 -12.84 -2.17
C LEU A 81 -22.04 -13.59 -1.21
N ASP A 82 -20.99 -12.99 -0.78
CA ASP A 82 -20.27 -13.11 0.50
C ASP A 82 -18.81 -12.61 0.35
N ASP A 83 -18.46 -11.52 0.95
CA ASP A 83 -17.33 -11.34 1.86
C ASP A 83 -17.03 -9.84 2.08
N ASP A 84 -17.19 -9.42 3.32
CA ASP A 84 -17.03 -8.05 3.79
C ASP A 84 -15.54 -7.77 4.08
N ASP A 85 -14.71 -7.77 3.02
CA ASP A 85 -13.31 -7.35 3.09
C ASP A 85 -13.21 -5.84 2.85
N ASN A 86 -13.88 -5.08 3.73
CA ASN A 86 -13.71 -3.63 3.76
C ASN A 86 -12.39 -3.29 4.44
N ASP A 87 -11.30 -3.63 3.77
CA ASP A 87 -9.95 -3.27 4.22
C ASP A 87 -9.68 -1.81 3.88
N ASP A 88 -10.04 -0.89 4.78
CA ASP A 88 -9.57 0.50 4.80
C ASP A 88 -8.05 0.58 5.11
N GLY A 89 -7.30 -0.45 4.67
CA GLY A 89 -5.92 -0.68 5.04
C GLY A 89 -4.97 0.45 4.64
N TYR A 90 -4.20 0.86 5.60
CA TYR A 90 -2.95 1.56 5.40
C TYR A 90 -1.95 0.57 4.81
N TYR A 91 -1.47 0.83 3.61
CA TYR A 91 -0.48 -0.04 2.96
C TYR A 91 0.92 0.49 3.19
N LEU A 92 1.74 -0.32 3.81
CA LEU A 92 3.12 -0.02 4.15
C LEU A 92 3.95 0.41 2.93
N GLU A 93 3.68 -0.19 1.76
CA GLU A 93 4.38 0.15 0.52
C GLU A 93 4.18 1.60 0.06
N GLN A 94 3.05 2.23 0.42
CA GLN A 94 2.79 3.64 0.11
C GLN A 94 3.69 4.58 0.92
N ALA A 95 4.09 4.12 2.10
CA ALA A 95 4.91 4.86 3.02
C ALA A 95 6.42 4.77 2.70
N LEU A 96 6.84 3.73 1.99
CA LEU A 96 8.26 3.50 1.74
C LEU A 96 8.74 4.30 0.53
N PRO A 97 9.84 5.10 0.67
CA PRO A 97 10.51 5.75 -0.46
C PRO A 97 10.94 4.74 -1.52
N ALA A 98 10.97 5.14 -2.78
CA ALA A 98 11.45 4.29 -3.87
C ALA A 98 12.92 3.90 -3.66
N ILE A 99 13.30 2.67 -4.06
CA ILE A 99 14.65 2.12 -3.82
C ILE A 99 15.73 2.93 -4.54
N ASP A 100 15.40 3.55 -5.68
CA ASP A 100 16.36 4.19 -6.59
C ASP A 100 16.56 5.69 -6.35
N SER A 101 16.15 6.21 -5.20
CA SER A 101 16.14 7.66 -4.92
C SER A 101 17.47 8.21 -4.35
N GLY A 102 18.57 7.45 -4.40
CA GLY A 102 19.88 7.87 -3.92
C GLY A 102 20.17 7.55 -2.43
N PRO A 103 21.37 7.92 -1.92
CA PRO A 103 21.81 7.54 -0.57
C PRO A 103 20.96 8.17 0.54
N GLU A 104 20.43 9.37 0.35
CA GLU A 104 19.54 10.02 1.33
C GLU A 104 18.21 9.26 1.47
N ALA A 105 17.63 8.84 0.36
CA ALA A 105 16.41 8.04 0.37
C ALA A 105 16.63 6.63 0.94
N ALA A 106 17.81 6.03 0.72
CA ALA A 106 18.19 4.78 1.34
C ALA A 106 18.29 4.91 2.86
N TYR A 107 18.87 6.00 3.36
CA TYR A 107 18.93 6.30 4.79
C TYR A 107 17.54 6.55 5.38
N ALA A 108 16.72 7.37 4.74
CA ALA A 108 15.36 7.64 5.17
C ALA A 108 14.52 6.35 5.22
N ARG A 109 14.68 5.48 4.22
CA ARG A 109 14.04 4.16 4.19
C ARG A 109 14.48 3.27 5.35
N ALA A 110 15.78 3.19 5.64
CA ALA A 110 16.29 2.40 6.76
C ALA A 110 15.70 2.91 8.10
N ARG A 111 15.70 4.22 8.31
CA ARG A 111 15.11 4.85 9.50
C ARG A 111 13.61 4.56 9.63
N LEU A 112 12.88 4.57 8.51
CA LEU A 112 11.46 4.27 8.51
C LEU A 112 11.20 2.79 8.82
N LEU A 113 12.00 1.87 8.27
CA LEU A 113 11.89 0.44 8.58
C LEU A 113 12.20 0.15 10.06
N ASP A 114 13.22 0.79 10.63
CA ASP A 114 13.52 0.68 12.06
C ASP A 114 12.36 1.18 12.92
N ALA A 115 11.76 2.31 12.55
CA ALA A 115 10.61 2.87 13.26
C ALA A 115 9.36 1.98 13.15
N ILE A 116 9.11 1.39 11.99
CA ILE A 116 8.02 0.44 11.80
C ILE A 116 8.25 -0.81 12.66
N THR A 117 9.47 -1.35 12.65
CA THR A 117 9.81 -2.52 13.47
C THR A 117 9.60 -2.23 14.95
N ALA A 118 10.11 -1.09 15.43
CA ALA A 118 9.90 -0.68 16.81
C ALA A 118 8.42 -0.52 17.17
N ALA A 119 7.63 0.09 16.29
CA ALA A 119 6.21 0.28 16.52
C ALA A 119 5.43 -1.05 16.49
N LEU A 120 5.84 -2.01 15.65
CA LEU A 120 5.28 -3.36 15.66
C LEU A 120 5.59 -4.12 16.95
N ASP A 121 6.78 -3.93 17.52
CA ASP A 121 7.19 -4.57 18.76
C ASP A 121 6.41 -4.05 20.00
N GLU A 122 5.84 -2.85 19.90
CA GLU A 122 4.96 -2.29 20.94
C GLU A 122 3.55 -2.91 20.93
N LEU A 123 3.16 -3.58 19.84
CA LEU A 123 1.83 -4.17 19.71
C LEU A 123 1.70 -5.50 20.48
N PRO A 124 0.49 -5.82 20.98
CA PRO A 124 0.17 -7.16 21.42
C PRO A 124 0.46 -8.19 20.30
N ALA A 125 0.99 -9.36 20.66
CA ALA A 125 1.42 -10.37 19.70
C ALA A 125 0.36 -10.70 18.64
N HIS A 126 -0.91 -10.89 19.05
CA HIS A 126 -2.01 -11.23 18.15
C HIS A 126 -2.32 -10.11 17.12
N GLU A 127 -2.16 -8.84 17.49
CA GLU A 127 -2.36 -7.70 16.58
C GLU A 127 -1.21 -7.59 15.58
N ARG A 128 0.03 -7.73 16.08
CA ARG A 128 1.23 -7.76 15.26
C ARG A 128 1.20 -8.93 14.26
N ASP A 129 0.89 -10.13 14.73
CA ASP A 129 0.92 -11.34 13.90
C ASP A 129 -0.10 -11.27 12.77
N VAL A 130 -1.32 -10.78 13.04
CA VAL A 130 -2.34 -10.56 11.99
C VAL A 130 -1.90 -9.50 10.99
N PHE A 131 -1.29 -8.40 11.45
CA PHE A 131 -0.78 -7.35 10.58
C PHE A 131 0.31 -7.90 9.65
N VAL A 132 1.29 -8.61 10.19
CA VAL A 132 2.40 -9.21 9.44
C VAL A 132 1.86 -10.22 8.43
N ALA A 133 1.04 -11.16 8.87
CA ALA A 133 0.49 -12.21 8.00
C ALA A 133 -0.35 -11.63 6.85
N HIS A 134 -1.13 -10.60 7.09
CA HIS A 134 -1.96 -9.99 6.04
C HIS A 134 -1.17 -9.04 5.14
N GLU A 135 -0.37 -8.11 5.71
CA GLU A 135 0.32 -7.06 4.95
C GLU A 135 1.62 -7.52 4.30
N LEU A 136 2.41 -8.34 5.00
CA LEU A 136 3.72 -8.78 4.50
C LEU A 136 3.66 -10.13 3.82
N ASP A 137 2.94 -11.11 4.40
CA ASP A 137 2.84 -12.47 3.85
C ASP A 137 1.70 -12.60 2.83
N GLY A 138 0.82 -11.59 2.71
CA GLY A 138 -0.26 -11.56 1.71
C GLY A 138 -1.39 -12.56 1.99
N GLN A 139 -1.55 -13.04 3.25
CA GLN A 139 -2.61 -13.97 3.60
C GLN A 139 -3.97 -13.25 3.67
N SER A 140 -5.01 -13.90 3.13
CA SER A 140 -6.37 -13.39 3.27
C SER A 140 -6.91 -13.60 4.69
N PHE A 141 -7.82 -12.73 5.15
CA PHE A 141 -8.47 -12.93 6.46
C PHE A 141 -9.22 -14.26 6.56
N LYS A 142 -9.77 -14.75 5.45
CA LYS A 142 -10.41 -16.05 5.38
C LYS A 142 -9.41 -17.20 5.64
N ALA A 143 -8.22 -17.13 5.03
CA ALA A 143 -7.15 -18.10 5.27
C ALA A 143 -6.66 -18.02 6.73
N LEU A 144 -6.45 -16.82 7.26
CA LEU A 144 -6.07 -16.60 8.65
C LEU A 144 -7.12 -17.13 9.64
N ALA A 145 -8.40 -16.92 9.35
CA ALA A 145 -9.48 -17.44 10.19
C ALA A 145 -9.52 -18.97 10.21
N LEU A 146 -9.26 -19.63 9.08
CA LEU A 146 -9.18 -21.08 8.99
C LEU A 146 -7.97 -21.63 9.76
N ASP A 147 -6.83 -20.97 9.65
CA ASP A 147 -5.57 -21.40 10.28
C ASP A 147 -5.57 -21.18 11.79
N THR A 148 -6.07 -20.03 12.23
CA THR A 148 -6.05 -19.63 13.65
C THR A 148 -7.30 -20.03 14.42
N GLY A 149 -8.39 -20.36 13.74
CA GLY A 149 -9.72 -20.59 14.36
C GLY A 149 -10.38 -19.31 14.88
N VAL A 150 -9.84 -18.14 14.58
CA VAL A 150 -10.36 -16.83 15.02
C VAL A 150 -11.33 -16.29 13.98
N ASN A 151 -12.42 -15.68 14.43
CA ASN A 151 -13.40 -15.07 13.55
C ASN A 151 -12.80 -13.93 12.73
N VAL A 152 -13.18 -13.83 11.45
CA VAL A 152 -12.69 -12.78 10.51
C VAL A 152 -12.88 -11.37 11.07
N ASN A 153 -14.03 -11.07 11.69
CA ASN A 153 -14.29 -9.75 12.27
C ASN A 153 -13.33 -9.42 13.42
N THR A 154 -12.90 -10.41 14.18
CA THR A 154 -11.90 -10.25 15.25
C THR A 154 -10.53 -9.95 14.64
N LEU A 155 -10.14 -10.68 13.59
CA LEU A 155 -8.89 -10.45 12.87
C LEU A 155 -8.85 -9.05 12.25
N LEU A 156 -9.94 -8.60 11.62
CA LEU A 156 -10.09 -7.24 11.10
C LEU A 156 -9.95 -6.19 12.20
N GLY A 157 -10.56 -6.42 13.37
CA GLY A 157 -10.42 -5.54 14.52
C GLY A 157 -8.98 -5.45 15.04
N TRP A 158 -8.26 -6.56 15.07
CA TRP A 158 -6.85 -6.61 15.46
C TRP A 158 -5.97 -5.87 14.44
N LYS A 159 -6.15 -6.13 13.15
CA LYS A 159 -5.44 -5.40 12.10
C LYS A 159 -5.70 -3.88 12.19
N ARG A 160 -6.97 -3.48 12.36
CA ARG A 160 -7.31 -2.06 12.47
C ARG A 160 -6.60 -1.37 13.63
N ARG A 161 -6.50 -2.02 14.80
CA ARG A 161 -5.76 -1.47 15.95
C ARG A 161 -4.28 -1.35 15.66
N ALA A 162 -3.68 -2.37 15.03
CA ALA A 162 -2.29 -2.34 14.60
C ALA A 162 -2.02 -1.15 13.66
N VAL A 163 -2.86 -0.96 12.64
CA VAL A 163 -2.75 0.16 11.68
C VAL A 163 -2.85 1.51 12.37
N LEU A 164 -3.80 1.69 13.29
CA LEU A 164 -3.97 2.94 14.02
C LEU A 164 -2.75 3.24 14.92
N HIS A 165 -2.20 2.22 15.57
CA HIS A 165 -0.98 2.36 16.38
C HIS A 165 0.21 2.76 15.51
N LEU A 166 0.45 2.03 14.42
CA LEU A 166 1.53 2.35 13.47
C LEU A 166 1.39 3.77 12.93
N ARG A 167 0.19 4.18 12.53
CA ARG A 167 -0.07 5.53 12.03
C ARG A 167 0.29 6.59 13.08
N ALA A 168 -0.14 6.41 14.30
CA ALA A 168 0.16 7.36 15.39
C ALA A 168 1.66 7.44 15.69
N ARG A 169 2.37 6.31 15.63
CA ARG A 169 3.83 6.25 15.90
C ARG A 169 4.67 6.79 14.75
N LEU A 170 4.22 6.62 13.52
CA LEU A 170 4.97 7.02 12.33
C LEU A 170 4.65 8.45 11.86
N GLN A 171 3.53 9.03 12.27
CA GLN A 171 3.10 10.37 11.84
C GLN A 171 4.18 11.45 12.05
N PRO A 172 4.85 11.57 13.22
CA PRO A 172 5.89 12.58 13.41
C PRO A 172 7.09 12.44 12.48
N MET A 173 7.42 11.20 12.12
CA MET A 173 8.50 10.92 11.17
C MET A 173 8.10 11.29 9.74
N TYR A 174 6.85 11.03 9.38
CA TYR A 174 6.26 11.44 8.11
C TYR A 174 6.30 12.96 7.96
N ASP A 175 5.80 13.67 8.96
CA ASP A 175 5.78 15.12 8.98
C ASP A 175 7.21 15.67 8.82
N ALA A 176 8.19 15.11 9.54
CA ALA A 176 9.59 15.51 9.43
C ALA A 176 10.24 15.20 8.06
N LEU A 177 9.82 14.16 7.36
CA LEU A 177 10.37 13.78 6.06
C LEU A 177 9.74 14.54 4.88
N PHE A 178 8.52 15.02 5.03
CA PHE A 178 7.73 15.61 3.94
C PHE A 178 7.38 17.09 4.15
N GLU A 179 7.63 17.66 5.33
CA GLU A 179 7.49 19.11 5.60
C GLU A 179 8.78 19.91 5.30
N MET A 180 9.84 19.27 4.82
CA MET A 180 11.11 19.94 4.43
C MET A 180 11.12 20.33 2.95
N ASP A 181 9.95 20.68 2.35
CA ASP A 181 9.89 21.26 1.00
C ASP A 181 9.25 22.65 1.04
#